data_759745544882ceb74a01d58d8c99e4fb
#
_entry.id   759745544882ceb74a01d58d8c99e4fb
#
_cell.length_a   1.000
_cell.length_b   1.000
_cell.length_c   1.000
_cell.angle_alpha   90.00
_cell.angle_beta   90.00
_cell.angle_gamma   90.00
#
_symmetry.space_group_name_H-M   'P 1'
#
loop_
_entity.id
_entity.type
_entity.pdbx_description
1 polymer ?
#
loop_
_entity_poly.entity_id
_entity_poly.type
_entity_poly.pdbx_seq_one_letter_code
_entity_poly.pdbx_strand_id
1 'polypeptide(L)'
;MLPAFLDGHTHLVITGMGFTKLDVRGMSLAELQVALPIFRDANPNAKVLLCKGFRPNELDVEADRKYLDEIIPDIPLFIDTSSIHGCWVNSAGLKAIGVDESTGCPEGGEIVKDKDGRLTGFLHETAFHNIVWPYLGRTLDIEDRVMAIERMCQAYLAAGTVGAVEMALFPEDLTALEECYRRNGGRLPIRLACHWLVSPDGTEEDRLNRVREAVGHKMRLKAMEPWLKVVGIKILGDGIVDT
;
A
#
# COMPACT_ATOMS: atom_id res chain seq x y z
N MET A 1 23.09 1.32 28.48
CA MET A 1 21.80 0.68 28.10
C MET A 1 20.88 1.84 27.70
N LEU A 2 20.33 1.81 26.49
CA LEU A 2 19.40 2.84 26.04
C LEU A 2 17.96 2.32 26.21
N PRO A 3 16.94 3.20 26.43
CA PRO A 3 15.55 2.83 26.34
C PRO A 3 15.22 2.31 24.91
N ALA A 4 14.22 1.46 24.78
CA ALA A 4 13.72 1.04 23.49
C ALA A 4 13.03 2.20 22.75
N PHE A 5 13.01 2.14 21.41
CA PHE A 5 12.41 3.18 20.58
C PHE A 5 10.91 2.98 20.40
N LEU A 6 10.22 4.10 20.16
CA LEU A 6 8.84 4.15 19.72
C LEU A 6 8.78 4.95 18.41
N ASP A 7 8.13 4.39 17.40
CA ASP A 7 7.86 5.11 16.14
C ASP A 7 6.57 5.90 16.26
N GLY A 8 6.64 7.20 16.05
CA GLY A 8 5.50 8.11 16.17
C GLY A 8 4.58 8.16 14.95
N HIS A 9 4.95 7.56 13.81
CA HIS A 9 4.14 7.59 12.58
C HIS A 9 4.52 6.46 11.64
N THR A 10 3.65 5.48 11.51
CA THR A 10 3.83 4.36 10.56
C THR A 10 2.54 4.01 9.84
N HIS A 11 2.68 3.27 8.74
CA HIS A 11 1.63 2.53 8.04
C HIS A 11 2.04 1.05 8.01
N LEU A 12 1.67 0.32 9.04
CA LEU A 12 2.25 -0.99 9.38
C LEU A 12 2.07 -2.03 8.26
N VAL A 13 0.84 -2.17 7.75
CA VAL A 13 0.54 -3.16 6.70
C VAL A 13 1.17 -2.74 5.37
N ILE A 14 1.02 -1.48 4.96
CA ILE A 14 1.57 -0.97 3.70
C ILE A 14 3.09 -1.11 3.67
N THR A 15 3.77 -0.72 4.75
CA THR A 15 5.22 -0.85 4.87
C THR A 15 5.64 -2.31 4.94
N GLY A 16 4.91 -3.13 5.68
CA GLY A 16 5.15 -4.57 5.80
C GLY A 16 5.01 -5.29 4.45
N MET A 17 4.00 -4.95 3.65
CA MET A 17 3.88 -5.42 2.26
C MET A 17 5.07 -5.00 1.40
N GLY A 18 5.69 -3.85 1.71
CA GLY A 18 6.90 -3.41 1.03
C GLY A 18 8.07 -4.41 1.10
N PHE A 19 8.12 -5.28 2.10
CA PHE A 19 9.14 -6.33 2.20
C PHE A 19 8.91 -7.50 1.23
N THR A 20 7.72 -7.61 0.62
CA THR A 20 7.41 -8.65 -0.38
C THR A 20 7.56 -8.16 -1.81
N LYS A 21 7.63 -6.84 -2.00
CA LYS A 21 7.75 -6.20 -3.32
C LYS A 21 9.18 -6.27 -3.82
N LEU A 22 9.36 -6.51 -5.13
CA LEU A 22 10.66 -6.32 -5.78
C LEU A 22 11.04 -4.84 -5.73
N ASP A 23 12.20 -4.52 -5.19
CA ASP A 23 12.75 -3.17 -5.22
C ASP A 23 13.47 -2.92 -6.54
N VAL A 24 12.94 -1.97 -7.32
CA VAL A 24 13.45 -1.65 -8.67
C VAL A 24 14.17 -0.29 -8.72
N ARG A 25 14.55 0.26 -7.57
CA ARG A 25 15.25 1.56 -7.52
C ARG A 25 16.53 1.55 -8.34
N GLY A 26 16.65 2.55 -9.21
CA GLY A 26 17.83 2.75 -10.04
C GLY A 26 18.02 1.71 -11.14
N MET A 27 17.06 0.82 -11.38
CA MET A 27 17.14 -0.16 -12.45
C MET A 27 16.84 0.50 -13.80
N SER A 28 17.71 0.23 -14.78
CA SER A 28 17.48 0.46 -16.20
C SER A 28 16.43 -0.50 -16.78
N LEU A 29 15.94 -0.22 -17.97
CA LEU A 29 15.03 -1.14 -18.66
C LEU A 29 15.63 -2.53 -18.85
N ALA A 30 16.92 -2.59 -19.19
CA ALA A 30 17.64 -3.87 -19.37
C ALA A 30 17.71 -4.69 -18.06
N GLU A 31 17.88 -4.03 -16.92
CA GLU A 31 17.87 -4.69 -15.61
C GLU A 31 16.47 -5.14 -15.22
N LEU A 32 15.42 -4.38 -15.53
CA LEU A 32 14.02 -4.80 -15.34
C LEU A 32 13.68 -6.04 -16.17
N GLN A 33 14.19 -6.14 -17.42
CA GLN A 33 14.01 -7.32 -18.28
C GLN A 33 14.60 -8.61 -17.69
N VAL A 34 15.59 -8.48 -16.82
CA VAL A 34 16.18 -9.61 -16.10
C VAL A 34 15.48 -9.87 -14.77
N ALA A 35 15.25 -8.82 -13.99
CA ALA A 35 14.75 -8.94 -12.62
C ALA A 35 13.27 -9.38 -12.54
N LEU A 36 12.41 -8.85 -13.41
CA LEU A 36 10.98 -9.14 -13.37
C LEU A 36 10.63 -10.61 -13.67
N PRO A 37 11.22 -11.29 -14.70
CA PRO A 37 11.00 -12.71 -14.88
C PRO A 37 11.47 -13.56 -13.71
N ILE A 38 12.65 -13.26 -13.13
CA ILE A 38 13.16 -13.96 -11.95
C ILE A 38 12.19 -13.79 -10.77
N PHE A 39 11.69 -12.58 -10.56
CA PHE A 39 10.72 -12.31 -9.50
C PHE A 39 9.39 -13.04 -9.73
N ARG A 40 8.92 -13.11 -10.97
CA ARG A 40 7.74 -13.89 -11.34
C ARG A 40 7.93 -15.39 -11.04
N ASP A 41 9.06 -15.95 -11.45
CA ASP A 41 9.36 -17.38 -11.25
C ASP A 41 9.50 -17.73 -9.76
N ALA A 42 10.00 -16.80 -8.95
CA ALA A 42 10.04 -16.91 -7.49
C ALA A 42 8.65 -16.84 -6.83
N ASN A 43 7.64 -16.34 -7.55
CA ASN A 43 6.26 -16.16 -7.05
C ASN A 43 5.23 -16.83 -8.00
N PRO A 44 5.30 -18.14 -8.25
CA PRO A 44 4.53 -18.82 -9.31
C PRO A 44 3.01 -18.80 -9.09
N ASN A 45 2.56 -18.59 -7.86
CA ASN A 45 1.13 -18.53 -7.49
C ASN A 45 0.61 -17.10 -7.35
N ALA A 46 1.45 -16.09 -7.61
CA ALA A 46 1.04 -14.70 -7.49
C ALA A 46 -0.03 -14.36 -8.53
N LYS A 47 -1.14 -13.80 -8.10
CA LYS A 47 -2.19 -13.26 -8.96
C LYS A 47 -1.88 -11.85 -9.45
N VAL A 48 -0.99 -11.17 -8.75
CA VAL A 48 -0.52 -9.80 -9.01
C VAL A 48 0.95 -9.74 -8.64
N LEU A 49 1.77 -9.13 -9.47
CA LEU A 49 3.17 -8.81 -9.14
C LEU A 49 3.29 -7.36 -8.68
N LEU A 50 3.93 -7.18 -7.54
CA LEU A 50 4.10 -5.87 -6.93
C LEU A 50 5.58 -5.51 -6.83
N CYS A 51 5.93 -4.36 -7.35
CA CYS A 51 7.27 -3.78 -7.27
C CYS A 51 7.21 -2.40 -6.61
N LYS A 52 8.34 -1.87 -6.19
CA LYS A 52 8.44 -0.56 -5.54
C LYS A 52 9.72 0.16 -5.90
N GLY A 53 9.71 1.47 -5.66
CA GLY A 53 10.92 2.27 -5.73
C GLY A 53 11.20 2.86 -7.11
N PHE A 54 10.26 2.76 -8.04
CA PHE A 54 10.39 3.31 -9.38
C PHE A 54 10.53 4.84 -9.33
N ARG A 55 11.43 5.35 -10.17
CA ARG A 55 11.61 6.79 -10.42
C ARG A 55 11.65 7.03 -11.92
N PRO A 56 10.62 7.68 -12.49
CA PRO A 56 10.54 7.87 -13.94
C PRO A 56 11.76 8.57 -14.55
N ASN A 57 12.35 9.50 -13.82
CA ASN A 57 13.52 10.27 -14.25
C ASN A 57 14.87 9.49 -14.17
N GLU A 58 14.87 8.31 -13.56
CA GLU A 58 16.05 7.42 -13.50
C GLU A 58 15.99 6.31 -14.55
N LEU A 59 14.84 6.15 -15.24
CA LEU A 59 14.73 5.20 -16.34
C LEU A 59 15.40 5.78 -17.60
N ASP A 60 16.09 4.94 -18.35
CA ASP A 60 16.80 5.29 -19.59
C ASP A 60 15.89 5.48 -20.81
N VAL A 61 14.59 5.24 -20.64
CA VAL A 61 13.53 5.45 -21.63
C VAL A 61 12.31 6.11 -20.96
N GLU A 62 11.41 6.70 -21.76
CA GLU A 62 10.11 7.15 -21.26
C GLU A 62 9.25 5.95 -20.83
N ALA A 63 8.65 6.02 -19.65
CA ALA A 63 7.85 4.93 -19.11
C ALA A 63 6.61 4.66 -19.99
N ASP A 64 6.55 3.44 -20.56
CA ASP A 64 5.46 3.00 -21.41
C ASP A 64 5.13 1.54 -21.08
N ARG A 65 3.83 1.22 -20.95
CA ARG A 65 3.33 -0.14 -20.63
C ARG A 65 3.87 -1.21 -21.58
N LYS A 66 4.17 -0.86 -22.82
CA LYS A 66 4.71 -1.80 -23.83
C LYS A 66 5.96 -2.53 -23.34
N TYR A 67 6.84 -1.84 -22.59
CA TYR A 67 8.05 -2.47 -22.06
C TYR A 67 7.71 -3.49 -20.97
N LEU A 68 6.71 -3.20 -20.13
CA LEU A 68 6.25 -4.15 -19.14
C LEU A 68 5.48 -5.32 -19.77
N ASP A 69 4.72 -5.05 -20.83
CA ASP A 69 3.98 -6.08 -21.58
C ASP A 69 4.91 -7.07 -22.30
N GLU A 70 6.06 -6.59 -22.80
CA GLU A 70 7.09 -7.44 -23.38
C GLU A 70 7.73 -8.39 -22.36
N ILE A 71 7.81 -7.95 -21.08
CA ILE A 71 8.45 -8.72 -20.00
C ILE A 71 7.44 -9.62 -19.28
N ILE A 72 6.29 -9.07 -18.89
CA ILE A 72 5.23 -9.72 -18.12
C ILE A 72 3.87 -9.44 -18.78
N PRO A 73 3.47 -10.21 -19.82
CA PRO A 73 2.25 -9.91 -20.59
C PRO A 73 0.94 -10.36 -19.94
N ASP A 74 0.97 -11.34 -19.06
CA ASP A 74 -0.18 -12.16 -18.67
C ASP A 74 -0.63 -11.99 -17.21
N ILE A 75 0.20 -11.42 -16.36
CA ILE A 75 -0.10 -11.17 -14.95
C ILE A 75 -0.13 -9.66 -14.70
N PRO A 76 -1.13 -9.13 -13.96
CA PRO A 76 -1.11 -7.75 -13.51
C PRO A 76 0.19 -7.40 -12.78
N LEU A 77 0.91 -6.40 -13.29
CA LEU A 77 2.15 -5.90 -12.71
C LEU A 77 1.96 -4.43 -12.34
N PHE A 78 2.28 -4.10 -11.10
CA PHE A 78 2.22 -2.75 -10.55
C PHE A 78 3.58 -2.39 -9.95
N ILE A 79 4.14 -1.28 -10.38
CA ILE A 79 5.44 -0.77 -9.91
C ILE A 79 5.21 0.60 -9.26
N ASP A 80 5.15 0.63 -7.93
CA ASP A 80 4.95 1.88 -7.20
C ASP A 80 6.16 2.79 -7.34
N THR A 81 5.91 4.09 -7.47
CA THR A 81 6.97 5.10 -7.40
C THR A 81 7.60 5.15 -6.01
N SER A 82 8.82 5.69 -5.94
CA SER A 82 9.50 5.93 -4.66
C SER A 82 8.74 6.88 -3.73
N SER A 83 7.98 7.82 -4.30
CA SER A 83 7.13 8.76 -3.57
C SER A 83 5.83 8.14 -3.04
N ILE A 84 5.41 6.98 -3.58
CA ILE A 84 4.09 6.35 -3.33
C ILE A 84 2.92 7.23 -3.82
N HIS A 85 3.18 8.10 -4.81
CA HIS A 85 2.19 8.98 -5.44
C HIS A 85 1.90 8.62 -6.90
N GLY A 86 2.42 7.50 -7.37
CA GLY A 86 2.17 7.00 -8.72
C GLY A 86 2.52 5.53 -8.86
N CYS A 87 2.09 4.97 -9.97
CA CYS A 87 2.31 3.58 -10.29
C CYS A 87 2.48 3.40 -11.79
N TRP A 88 3.46 2.59 -12.20
CA TRP A 88 3.63 2.14 -13.57
C TRP A 88 3.08 0.72 -13.70
N VAL A 89 2.18 0.52 -14.66
CA VAL A 89 1.31 -0.66 -14.75
C VAL A 89 1.35 -1.22 -16.16
N ASN A 90 1.40 -2.56 -16.30
CA ASN A 90 1.29 -3.23 -17.59
C ASN A 90 -0.18 -3.29 -18.08
N SER A 91 -0.41 -3.74 -19.32
CA SER A 91 -1.76 -3.85 -19.90
C SER A 91 -2.65 -4.81 -19.12
N ALA A 92 -2.12 -5.90 -18.57
CA ALA A 92 -2.88 -6.83 -17.72
C ALA A 92 -3.34 -6.13 -16.42
N GLY A 93 -2.50 -5.29 -15.83
CA GLY A 93 -2.85 -4.48 -14.65
C GLY A 93 -3.90 -3.41 -14.97
N LEU A 94 -3.74 -2.65 -16.06
CA LEU A 94 -4.76 -1.67 -16.50
C LEU A 94 -6.13 -2.33 -16.68
N LYS A 95 -6.18 -3.49 -17.33
CA LYS A 95 -7.40 -4.28 -17.49
C LYS A 95 -7.97 -4.70 -16.14
N ALA A 96 -7.14 -5.12 -15.20
CA ALA A 96 -7.56 -5.57 -13.88
C ALA A 96 -8.18 -4.46 -13.03
N ILE A 97 -7.69 -3.21 -13.17
CA ILE A 97 -8.25 -2.03 -12.50
C ILE A 97 -9.38 -1.35 -13.29
N GLY A 98 -9.74 -1.88 -14.48
CA GLY A 98 -10.82 -1.34 -15.31
C GLY A 98 -10.50 -0.01 -15.98
N VAL A 99 -9.22 0.25 -16.27
CA VAL A 99 -8.76 1.48 -16.95
C VAL A 99 -8.49 1.18 -18.42
N ASP A 100 -9.10 1.99 -19.29
CA ASP A 100 -8.93 1.96 -20.75
C ASP A 100 -8.76 3.39 -21.32
N GLU A 101 -8.61 3.49 -22.62
CA GLU A 101 -8.39 4.75 -23.32
C GLU A 101 -9.57 5.74 -23.18
N SER A 102 -10.79 5.26 -22.84
CA SER A 102 -11.97 6.09 -22.59
C SER A 102 -12.05 6.61 -21.16
N THR A 103 -11.23 6.05 -20.25
CA THR A 103 -11.23 6.44 -18.84
C THR A 103 -10.74 7.88 -18.68
N GLY A 104 -11.55 8.72 -18.02
CA GLY A 104 -11.20 10.09 -17.69
C GLY A 104 -10.25 10.17 -16.50
N CYS A 105 -9.41 11.21 -16.46
CA CYS A 105 -8.60 11.50 -15.29
C CYS A 105 -9.50 11.94 -14.13
N PRO A 106 -9.33 11.40 -12.92
CA PRO A 106 -10.00 11.95 -11.74
C PRO A 106 -9.46 13.34 -11.41
N GLU A 107 -10.25 14.15 -10.72
CA GLU A 107 -9.80 15.47 -10.25
C GLU A 107 -8.56 15.32 -9.35
N GLY A 108 -7.52 16.10 -9.64
CA GLY A 108 -6.24 16.04 -8.92
C GLY A 108 -5.38 14.82 -9.22
N GLY A 109 -5.66 14.07 -10.29
CA GLY A 109 -4.84 12.93 -10.72
C GLY A 109 -4.74 12.81 -12.22
N GLU A 110 -3.78 12.02 -12.66
CA GLU A 110 -3.51 11.83 -14.08
C GLU A 110 -3.42 10.34 -14.44
N ILE A 111 -4.06 9.98 -15.55
CA ILE A 111 -3.86 8.74 -16.28
C ILE A 111 -3.11 9.11 -17.55
N VAL A 112 -1.81 8.82 -17.56
CA VAL A 112 -0.91 9.34 -18.60
C VAL A 112 -1.15 8.67 -19.95
N LYS A 113 -1.33 9.49 -21.00
CA LYS A 113 -1.47 9.03 -22.37
C LYS A 113 -0.34 9.60 -23.24
N ASP A 114 0.05 8.82 -24.23
CA ASP A 114 0.99 9.29 -25.25
C ASP A 114 0.35 10.30 -26.20
N LYS A 115 1.12 10.82 -27.15
CA LYS A 115 0.67 11.77 -28.18
C LYS A 115 -0.44 11.24 -29.09
N ASP A 116 -0.59 9.93 -29.18
CA ASP A 116 -1.61 9.24 -29.98
C ASP A 116 -2.86 8.89 -29.14
N GLY A 117 -2.90 9.31 -27.88
CA GLY A 117 -4.00 9.07 -26.93
C GLY A 117 -4.01 7.68 -26.32
N ARG A 118 -2.94 6.90 -26.45
CA ARG A 118 -2.81 5.55 -25.87
C ARG A 118 -2.28 5.66 -24.45
N LEU A 119 -2.79 4.78 -23.57
CA LEU A 119 -2.31 4.70 -22.20
C LEU A 119 -0.84 4.26 -22.14
N THR A 120 -0.02 5.02 -21.42
CA THR A 120 1.38 4.64 -21.13
C THR A 120 1.49 3.63 -19.99
N GLY A 121 0.41 3.43 -19.24
CA GLY A 121 0.40 2.62 -18.03
C GLY A 121 0.80 3.39 -16.77
N PHE A 122 1.05 4.69 -16.85
CA PHE A 122 1.43 5.48 -15.69
C PHE A 122 0.22 6.22 -15.10
N LEU A 123 0.00 6.06 -13.79
CA LEU A 123 -1.08 6.70 -13.04
C LEU A 123 -0.49 7.51 -11.90
N HIS A 124 -0.93 8.77 -11.76
CA HIS A 124 -0.45 9.72 -10.75
C HIS A 124 -1.54 10.17 -9.79
N GLU A 125 -1.14 10.51 -8.56
CA GLU A 125 -1.93 11.17 -7.53
C GLU A 125 -3.29 10.49 -7.29
N THR A 126 -4.38 11.22 -7.42
CA THR A 126 -5.71 10.65 -7.15
C THR A 126 -6.08 9.51 -8.10
N ALA A 127 -5.49 9.42 -9.31
CA ALA A 127 -5.65 8.25 -10.16
C ALA A 127 -5.01 7.00 -9.52
N PHE A 128 -3.84 7.13 -8.92
CA PHE A 128 -3.21 6.06 -8.17
C PHE A 128 -3.99 5.71 -6.90
N HIS A 129 -4.32 6.71 -6.09
CA HIS A 129 -4.99 6.50 -4.80
C HIS A 129 -6.43 6.01 -4.91
N ASN A 130 -7.18 6.48 -5.91
CA ASN A 130 -8.61 6.17 -6.03
C ASN A 130 -8.89 4.95 -6.92
N ILE A 131 -7.94 4.54 -7.78
CA ILE A 131 -8.14 3.42 -8.71
C ILE A 131 -7.24 2.24 -8.33
N VAL A 132 -5.92 2.45 -8.21
CA VAL A 132 -4.95 1.37 -7.98
C VAL A 132 -5.01 0.85 -6.53
N TRP A 133 -4.93 1.73 -5.55
CA TRP A 133 -4.93 1.32 -4.14
C TRP A 133 -6.16 0.52 -3.72
N PRO A 134 -7.40 0.94 -4.04
CA PRO A 134 -8.57 0.14 -3.70
C PRO A 134 -8.58 -1.24 -4.36
N TYR A 135 -8.04 -1.35 -5.58
CA TYR A 135 -7.88 -2.65 -6.23
C TYR A 135 -6.86 -3.51 -5.48
N LEU A 136 -5.67 -3.00 -5.21
CA LEU A 136 -4.64 -3.74 -4.48
C LEU A 136 -5.11 -4.11 -3.07
N GLY A 137 -5.79 -3.21 -2.37
CA GLY A 137 -6.37 -3.49 -1.05
C GLY A 137 -7.35 -4.66 -1.05
N ARG A 138 -8.15 -4.82 -2.12
CA ARG A 138 -9.08 -5.95 -2.28
C ARG A 138 -8.41 -7.26 -2.69
N THR A 139 -7.21 -7.21 -3.26
CA THR A 139 -6.46 -8.43 -3.63
C THR A 139 -5.72 -9.06 -2.45
N LEU A 140 -5.49 -8.30 -1.38
CA LEU A 140 -4.85 -8.79 -0.16
C LEU A 140 -5.87 -9.58 0.68
N ASP A 141 -5.58 -10.81 0.94
CA ASP A 141 -6.33 -11.59 1.93
C ASP A 141 -5.82 -11.35 3.36
N ILE A 142 -6.43 -12.01 4.32
CA ILE A 142 -6.07 -11.84 5.73
C ILE A 142 -4.66 -12.36 6.03
N GLU A 143 -4.23 -13.42 5.34
CA GLU A 143 -2.90 -14.01 5.53
C GLU A 143 -1.80 -13.09 5.01
N ASP A 144 -2.02 -12.43 3.87
CA ASP A 144 -1.11 -11.43 3.32
C ASP A 144 -0.90 -10.28 4.32
N ARG A 145 -1.99 -9.79 4.93
CA ARG A 145 -1.94 -8.70 5.91
C ARG A 145 -1.26 -9.13 7.20
N VAL A 146 -1.57 -10.34 7.70
CA VAL A 146 -0.92 -10.92 8.88
C VAL A 146 0.57 -11.04 8.65
N MET A 147 0.99 -11.60 7.51
CA MET A 147 2.40 -11.73 7.14
C MET A 147 3.09 -10.36 7.06
N ALA A 148 2.43 -9.34 6.48
CA ALA A 148 2.96 -7.99 6.42
C ALA A 148 3.18 -7.40 7.82
N ILE A 149 2.21 -7.55 8.72
CA ILE A 149 2.29 -7.11 10.12
C ILE A 149 3.46 -7.80 10.83
N GLU A 150 3.58 -9.11 10.70
CA GLU A 150 4.64 -9.89 11.36
C GLU A 150 6.03 -9.48 10.87
N ARG A 151 6.21 -9.30 9.55
CA ARG A 151 7.47 -8.84 8.96
C ARG A 151 7.84 -7.43 9.43
N MET A 152 6.87 -6.51 9.47
CA MET A 152 7.12 -5.16 9.96
C MET A 152 7.48 -5.16 11.45
N CYS A 153 6.78 -5.96 12.27
CA CYS A 153 7.12 -6.12 13.69
C CYS A 153 8.53 -6.68 13.88
N GLN A 154 8.95 -7.66 13.07
CA GLN A 154 10.31 -8.21 13.11
C GLN A 154 11.35 -7.16 12.76
N ALA A 155 11.11 -6.35 11.71
CA ALA A 155 12.01 -5.27 11.32
C ALA A 155 12.13 -4.21 12.43
N TYR A 156 11.03 -3.85 13.07
CA TYR A 156 11.03 -2.94 14.21
C TYR A 156 11.84 -3.47 15.39
N LEU A 157 11.60 -4.71 15.78
CA LEU A 157 12.34 -5.34 16.89
C LEU A 157 13.83 -5.42 16.59
N ALA A 158 14.22 -5.75 15.35
CA ALA A 158 15.62 -5.75 14.92
C ALA A 158 16.27 -4.36 15.02
N ALA A 159 15.49 -3.29 14.85
CA ALA A 159 15.93 -1.89 15.02
C ALA A 159 15.81 -1.39 16.47
N GLY A 160 15.37 -2.22 17.43
CA GLY A 160 15.18 -1.83 18.82
C GLY A 160 13.89 -1.04 19.10
N THR A 161 12.95 -1.03 18.16
CA THR A 161 11.63 -0.37 18.29
C THR A 161 10.62 -1.37 18.85
N VAL A 162 9.96 -1.01 19.95
CA VAL A 162 9.03 -1.88 20.69
C VAL A 162 7.59 -1.37 20.68
N GLY A 163 7.32 -0.31 19.97
CA GLY A 163 5.98 0.24 19.79
C GLY A 163 5.93 1.23 18.66
N ALA A 164 4.75 1.40 18.08
CA ALA A 164 4.51 2.32 16.97
C ALA A 164 3.11 2.94 17.00
N VAL A 165 2.99 4.07 16.31
CA VAL A 165 1.71 4.74 16.08
C VAL A 165 1.30 4.50 14.63
N GLU A 166 0.30 3.62 14.43
CA GLU A 166 -0.34 3.41 13.13
C GLU A 166 -1.25 4.61 12.81
N MET A 167 -0.96 5.31 11.74
CA MET A 167 -1.60 6.59 11.44
C MET A 167 -2.73 6.51 10.41
N ALA A 168 -3.07 5.33 9.89
CA ALA A 168 -4.20 5.14 8.98
C ALA A 168 -4.71 3.70 9.05
N LEU A 169 -5.33 3.33 10.16
CA LEU A 169 -5.87 1.98 10.36
C LEU A 169 -7.16 1.79 9.55
N PHE A 170 -7.16 0.80 8.67
CA PHE A 170 -8.30 0.33 7.90
C PHE A 170 -9.03 -0.82 8.63
N PRO A 171 -10.33 -1.07 8.33
CA PRO A 171 -11.09 -2.18 8.92
C PRO A 171 -10.44 -3.55 8.73
N GLU A 172 -9.92 -3.80 7.52
CA GLU A 172 -9.27 -5.06 7.17
C GLU A 172 -7.95 -5.25 7.93
N ASP A 173 -7.20 -4.16 8.13
CA ASP A 173 -5.94 -4.18 8.87
C ASP A 173 -6.19 -4.41 10.36
N LEU A 174 -7.27 -3.84 10.92
CA LEU A 174 -7.69 -4.14 12.29
C LEU A 174 -8.00 -5.62 12.46
N THR A 175 -8.74 -6.22 11.53
CA THR A 175 -9.04 -7.66 11.53
C THR A 175 -7.77 -8.50 11.52
N ALA A 176 -6.77 -8.11 10.71
CA ALA A 176 -5.48 -8.80 10.65
C ALA A 176 -4.66 -8.62 11.95
N LEU A 177 -4.69 -7.44 12.57
CA LEU A 177 -4.05 -7.20 13.87
C LEU A 177 -4.68 -8.02 14.99
N GLU A 178 -6.00 -8.17 15.00
CA GLU A 178 -6.71 -9.02 15.96
C GLU A 178 -6.35 -10.50 15.76
N GLU A 179 -6.20 -10.94 14.52
CA GLU A 179 -5.75 -12.27 14.19
C GLU A 179 -4.29 -12.50 14.62
N CYS A 180 -3.37 -11.56 14.37
CA CYS A 180 -2.02 -11.60 14.90
C CYS A 180 -2.00 -11.71 16.43
N TYR A 181 -2.82 -10.91 17.12
CA TYR A 181 -2.95 -10.94 18.57
C TYR A 181 -3.41 -12.32 19.06
N ARG A 182 -4.42 -12.88 18.42
CA ARG A 182 -4.95 -14.22 18.74
C ARG A 182 -3.91 -15.33 18.53
N ARG A 183 -3.19 -15.31 17.38
CA ARG A 183 -2.14 -16.30 17.04
C ARG A 183 -0.97 -16.27 18.03
N ASN A 184 -0.66 -15.09 18.55
CA ASN A 184 0.44 -14.88 19.48
C ASN A 184 0.01 -14.95 20.97
N GLY A 185 -1.07 -15.67 21.29
CA GLY A 185 -1.50 -15.94 22.67
C GLY A 185 -1.91 -14.70 23.45
N GLY A 186 -2.58 -13.75 22.79
CA GLY A 186 -3.08 -12.52 23.41
C GLY A 186 -2.03 -11.41 23.55
N ARG A 187 -1.07 -11.38 22.62
CA ARG A 187 -0.02 -10.34 22.56
C ARG A 187 0.29 -9.96 21.12
N LEU A 188 0.78 -8.74 20.92
CA LEU A 188 1.47 -8.38 19.69
C LEU A 188 2.98 -8.31 19.96
N PRO A 189 3.84 -8.51 18.94
CA PRO A 189 5.29 -8.40 19.11
C PRO A 189 5.74 -7.01 19.55
N ILE A 190 5.01 -5.97 19.16
CA ILE A 190 5.19 -4.57 19.57
C ILE A 190 3.86 -3.98 20.05
N ARG A 191 3.90 -2.84 20.75
CA ARG A 191 2.70 -2.11 21.17
C ARG A 191 2.25 -1.19 20.06
N LEU A 192 0.94 -1.18 19.76
CA LEU A 192 0.35 -0.35 18.71
C LEU A 192 -0.70 0.60 19.24
N ALA A 193 -0.50 1.89 18.95
CA ALA A 193 -1.48 2.95 19.14
C ALA A 193 -1.99 3.37 17.77
N CYS A 194 -3.26 3.13 17.46
CA CYS A 194 -3.79 3.27 16.11
C CYS A 194 -4.72 4.47 15.99
N HIS A 195 -4.64 5.16 14.85
CA HIS A 195 -5.58 6.18 14.42
C HIS A 195 -6.48 5.60 13.33
N TRP A 196 -7.78 5.58 13.60
CA TRP A 196 -8.78 5.08 12.64
C TRP A 196 -8.90 6.04 11.47
N LEU A 197 -8.79 5.54 10.25
CA LEU A 197 -8.93 6.38 9.05
C LEU A 197 -10.40 6.74 8.84
N VAL A 198 -10.68 8.03 8.77
CA VAL A 198 -12.00 8.57 8.42
C VAL A 198 -11.90 9.23 7.05
N SER A 199 -12.51 8.59 6.04
CA SER A 199 -12.64 9.20 4.72
C SER A 199 -13.53 10.44 4.77
N PRO A 200 -13.20 11.51 4.05
CA PRO A 200 -14.05 12.70 3.92
C PRO A 200 -15.29 12.47 3.04
N ASP A 201 -15.34 11.35 2.31
CA ASP A 201 -16.39 11.05 1.35
C ASP A 201 -17.76 10.85 1.99
N GLY A 202 -18.81 11.06 1.19
CA GLY A 202 -20.20 10.83 1.59
C GLY A 202 -20.82 12.03 2.30
N THR A 203 -21.98 11.80 2.90
CA THR A 203 -22.74 12.81 3.64
C THR A 203 -22.11 13.11 5.00
N GLU A 204 -22.60 14.17 5.66
CA GLU A 204 -22.20 14.48 7.04
C GLU A 204 -22.51 13.30 8.00
N GLU A 205 -23.67 12.66 7.82
CA GLU A 205 -24.05 11.50 8.63
C GLU A 205 -23.09 10.31 8.41
N ASP A 206 -22.64 10.06 7.18
CA ASP A 206 -21.66 9.01 6.90
C ASP A 206 -20.33 9.28 7.63
N ARG A 207 -19.87 10.54 7.62
CA ARG A 207 -18.65 10.93 8.34
C ARG A 207 -18.80 10.77 9.85
N LEU A 208 -19.94 11.20 10.41
CA LEU A 208 -20.23 11.02 11.83
C LEU A 208 -20.31 9.54 12.22
N ASN A 209 -20.88 8.68 11.36
CA ASN A 209 -20.94 7.24 11.61
C ASN A 209 -19.54 6.62 11.65
N ARG A 210 -18.62 7.00 10.77
CA ARG A 210 -17.20 6.54 10.83
C ARG A 210 -16.50 6.98 12.12
N VAL A 211 -16.80 8.18 12.62
CA VAL A 211 -16.25 8.62 13.92
C VAL A 211 -16.85 7.81 15.08
N ARG A 212 -18.16 7.53 15.05
CA ARG A 212 -18.82 6.66 16.05
C ARG A 212 -18.24 5.25 16.03
N GLU A 213 -17.93 4.73 14.85
CA GLU A 213 -17.25 3.45 14.66
C GLU A 213 -15.86 3.44 15.34
N ALA A 214 -15.06 4.47 15.12
CA ALA A 214 -13.76 4.62 15.79
C ALA A 214 -13.88 4.57 17.32
N VAL A 215 -14.91 5.23 17.89
CA VAL A 215 -15.21 5.18 19.32
C VAL A 215 -15.60 3.77 19.76
N GLY A 216 -16.41 3.07 18.96
CA GLY A 216 -16.79 1.67 19.18
C GLY A 216 -15.56 0.75 19.24
N HIS A 217 -14.64 0.89 18.28
CA HIS A 217 -13.39 0.13 18.28
C HIS A 217 -12.50 0.44 19.49
N LYS A 218 -12.37 1.71 19.88
CA LYS A 218 -11.64 2.09 21.10
C LYS A 218 -12.19 1.38 22.35
N MET A 219 -13.50 1.30 22.46
CA MET A 219 -14.15 0.62 23.60
C MET A 219 -13.94 -0.88 23.55
N ARG A 220 -14.10 -1.50 22.38
CA ARG A 220 -13.97 -2.94 22.17
C ARG A 220 -12.53 -3.44 22.41
N LEU A 221 -11.54 -2.69 21.93
CA LEU A 221 -10.13 -3.07 22.04
C LEU A 221 -9.51 -2.84 23.41
N LYS A 222 -10.27 -2.30 24.38
CA LYS A 222 -9.78 -2.10 25.74
C LYS A 222 -9.26 -3.39 26.39
N ALA A 223 -9.83 -4.53 26.03
CA ALA A 223 -9.37 -5.85 26.50
C ALA A 223 -8.02 -6.28 25.93
N MET A 224 -7.55 -5.64 24.84
CA MET A 224 -6.26 -5.96 24.19
C MET A 224 -5.13 -5.03 24.63
N GLU A 225 -5.41 -4.02 25.46
CA GLU A 225 -4.37 -3.18 26.05
C GLU A 225 -3.40 -3.98 26.91
N PRO A 226 -2.10 -3.64 26.93
CA PRO A 226 -1.47 -2.48 26.31
C PRO A 226 -0.98 -2.72 24.88
N TRP A 227 -1.34 -3.83 24.24
CA TRP A 227 -0.76 -4.27 22.96
C TRP A 227 -1.38 -3.58 21.76
N LEU A 228 -2.69 -3.41 21.74
CA LEU A 228 -3.45 -2.80 20.66
C LEU A 228 -4.51 -1.86 21.22
N LYS A 229 -4.54 -0.63 20.73
CA LYS A 229 -5.56 0.36 21.09
C LYS A 229 -5.82 1.36 19.98
N VAL A 230 -7.06 1.80 19.81
CA VAL A 230 -7.42 2.96 19.00
C VAL A 230 -7.36 4.19 19.89
N VAL A 231 -6.53 5.16 19.52
CA VAL A 231 -6.27 6.38 20.34
C VAL A 231 -6.84 7.64 19.72
N GLY A 232 -7.15 7.63 18.43
CA GLY A 232 -7.64 8.78 17.70
C GLY A 232 -8.19 8.42 16.32
N ILE A 233 -8.44 9.45 15.53
CA ILE A 233 -8.81 9.35 14.13
C ILE A 233 -7.75 10.01 13.27
N LYS A 234 -7.63 9.56 12.01
CA LYS A 234 -6.85 10.18 10.94
C LYS A 234 -7.80 10.75 9.91
N ILE A 235 -7.62 12.01 9.57
CA ILE A 235 -8.29 12.68 8.46
C ILE A 235 -7.20 13.18 7.51
N LEU A 236 -7.34 12.90 6.22
CA LEU A 236 -6.49 13.46 5.18
C LEU A 236 -7.12 14.78 4.74
N GLY A 237 -6.43 15.89 4.98
CA GLY A 237 -6.96 17.24 4.73
C GLY A 237 -6.60 17.80 3.36
N ASP A 238 -5.50 17.33 2.77
CA ASP A 238 -4.93 17.80 1.51
C ASP A 238 -4.03 16.72 0.88
N GLY A 239 -3.55 16.99 -0.33
CA GLY A 239 -2.53 16.17 -1.00
C GLY A 239 -1.10 16.60 -0.63
N ILE A 240 -0.11 15.99 -1.27
CA ILE A 240 1.30 16.39 -1.18
C ILE A 240 1.57 17.47 -2.24
N VAL A 241 2.39 18.45 -1.87
CA VAL A 241 2.80 19.56 -2.75
C VAL A 241 4.04 19.21 -3.59
N ASP A 242 4.69 18.08 -3.27
CA ASP A 242 5.97 17.68 -3.86
C ASP A 242 5.85 16.40 -4.67
N THR A 243 6.15 16.50 -5.93
CA THR A 243 6.32 15.36 -6.85
C THR A 243 7.62 15.48 -7.60
#